data_18195562e6dcd63c2ce73398d3e5a5ec
#
_entry.id   18195562e6dcd63c2ce73398d3e5a5ec
#
_cell.length_a   1.000
_cell.length_b   1.000
_cell.length_c   1.000
_cell.angle_alpha   90.00
_cell.angle_beta   90.00
_cell.angle_gamma   90.00
#
_symmetry.space_group_name_H-M   'P 1'
#
loop_
_entity.id
_entity.type
_entity.pdbx_description
1 polymer ?
#
loop_
_entity_poly.entity_id
_entity_poly.type
_entity_poly.pdbx_seq_one_letter_code
_entity_poly.pdbx_strand_id
1 'polypeptide(L)'
;DVQDKLDLNQSLIDAWRLRADRAADEVGRLVDQTSERSPWSVAGNFLLLSGVWVGAFTVLTLLGRFIVQRLGRRSFVAQRKRLHAVLGYVVPYTIPALICLPLTLYVSHFLPTSVGRALALCFAYATSSGIFSTSMLLCVIVMFNFGHKRPAVQIIRDYCPKPLFLIGFLAALSDALTSPQIARQLGGNITSSIAVFTGLFAAVIFGVLVVRLRRPVAHLIRNRPLAQRLKHPALQQSLRVFSGLWYWPILLMVLVSAINLIGAGDDNQKALRCALFTTILLIGTVFLSTVLQHLFKSRSQVSIQRSSAYKERFLSLLHAILR
;
A
#
# COMPACT_ATOMS: atom_id res chain seq x y z
N ASP A 1 -32.51 2.87 26.82
CA ASP A 1 -31.73 1.91 26.01
C ASP A 1 -32.04 1.99 24.51
N VAL A 2 -33.28 2.00 24.05
CA VAL A 2 -33.64 2.23 22.64
C VAL A 2 -33.69 3.75 22.36
N GLN A 3 -34.13 4.56 23.27
CA GLN A 3 -34.13 6.01 23.19
C GLN A 3 -32.71 6.58 23.11
N ASP A 4 -31.79 6.12 23.96
CA ASP A 4 -30.39 6.53 23.94
C ASP A 4 -29.71 6.25 22.59
N LYS A 5 -30.05 5.13 21.93
CA LYS A 5 -29.55 4.80 20.60
C LYS A 5 -30.17 5.66 19.50
N LEU A 6 -31.44 6.03 19.63
CA LEU A 6 -32.12 6.94 18.70
C LEU A 6 -31.54 8.35 18.81
N ASP A 7 -31.29 8.83 20.02
CA ASP A 7 -30.70 10.15 20.27
C ASP A 7 -29.25 10.22 19.78
N LEU A 8 -28.48 9.13 19.93
CA LEU A 8 -27.13 9.00 19.38
C LEU A 8 -27.12 9.04 17.85
N ASN A 9 -28.06 8.36 17.20
CA ASN A 9 -28.19 8.37 15.74
C ASN A 9 -28.63 9.75 15.22
N GLN A 10 -29.54 10.44 15.93
CA GLN A 10 -29.95 11.79 15.56
C GLN A 10 -28.80 12.78 15.71
N SER A 11 -28.03 12.71 16.79
CA SER A 11 -26.86 13.56 17.01
C SER A 11 -25.77 13.35 15.93
N LEU A 12 -25.59 12.12 15.45
CA LEU A 12 -24.67 11.82 14.34
C LEU A 12 -25.18 12.41 13.03
N ILE A 13 -26.46 12.28 12.72
CA ILE A 13 -27.06 12.84 11.51
C ILE A 13 -26.94 14.36 11.50
N ASP A 14 -27.22 15.01 12.63
CA ASP A 14 -27.13 16.47 12.77
C ASP A 14 -25.68 16.96 12.66
N ALA A 15 -24.73 16.23 13.22
CA ALA A 15 -23.31 16.50 13.05
C ALA A 15 -22.86 16.40 11.57
N TRP A 16 -23.38 15.41 10.82
CA TRP A 16 -23.09 15.28 9.39
C TRP A 16 -23.76 16.36 8.55
N ARG A 17 -25.01 16.77 8.87
CA ARG A 17 -25.69 17.91 8.21
C ARG A 17 -24.89 19.19 8.40
N LEU A 18 -24.49 19.49 9.64
CA LEU A 18 -23.71 20.68 9.96
C LEU A 18 -22.34 20.68 9.22
N ARG A 19 -21.70 19.51 9.05
CA ARG A 19 -20.48 19.39 8.26
C ARG A 19 -20.74 19.63 6.78
N ALA A 20 -21.83 19.10 6.24
CA ALA A 20 -22.20 19.29 4.85
C ALA A 20 -22.49 20.78 4.55
N ASP A 21 -23.22 21.47 5.41
CA ASP A 21 -23.51 22.90 5.26
C ASP A 21 -22.22 23.73 5.29
N ARG A 22 -21.33 23.46 6.27
CA ARG A 22 -20.03 24.13 6.33
C ARG A 22 -19.14 23.83 5.12
N ALA A 23 -19.17 22.60 4.61
CA ALA A 23 -18.44 22.25 3.42
C ALA A 23 -18.99 22.98 2.18
N ALA A 24 -20.32 23.15 2.07
CA ALA A 24 -20.94 23.93 1.00
C ALA A 24 -20.50 25.40 1.04
N ASP A 25 -20.47 26.03 2.23
CA ASP A 25 -19.99 27.41 2.41
C ASP A 25 -18.49 27.55 2.07
N GLU A 26 -17.67 26.52 2.38
CA GLU A 26 -16.25 26.50 2.00
C GLU A 26 -16.07 26.37 0.49
N VAL A 27 -16.89 25.57 -0.20
CA VAL A 27 -16.88 25.46 -1.66
C VAL A 27 -17.22 26.81 -2.30
N GLY A 28 -18.24 27.50 -1.81
CA GLY A 28 -18.61 28.86 -2.27
C GLY A 28 -17.41 29.79 -2.17
N ARG A 29 -16.77 29.87 -1.02
CA ARG A 29 -15.56 30.69 -0.80
C ARG A 29 -14.39 30.33 -1.72
N LEU A 30 -14.15 29.03 -1.95
CA LEU A 30 -13.09 28.58 -2.88
C LEU A 30 -13.39 28.95 -4.34
N VAL A 31 -14.65 28.87 -4.75
CA VAL A 31 -15.08 29.27 -6.09
C VAL A 31 -14.85 30.78 -6.29
N ASP A 32 -15.25 31.61 -5.32
CA ASP A 32 -15.07 33.04 -5.36
C ASP A 32 -13.59 33.42 -5.40
N GLN A 33 -12.76 32.85 -4.53
CA GLN A 33 -11.30 33.05 -4.53
C GLN A 33 -10.61 32.59 -5.82
N THR A 34 -11.15 31.53 -6.45
CA THR A 34 -10.61 30.98 -7.70
C THR A 34 -11.04 31.84 -8.90
N SER A 35 -12.23 32.43 -8.82
CA SER A 35 -12.75 33.37 -9.83
C SER A 35 -11.96 34.68 -9.84
N GLU A 36 -11.57 35.18 -8.68
CA GLU A 36 -10.72 36.38 -8.56
C GLU A 36 -9.28 36.12 -9.04
N ARG A 37 -8.74 34.92 -8.83
CA ARG A 37 -7.46 34.47 -9.40
C ARG A 37 -7.72 33.77 -10.71
N SER A 38 -7.07 34.23 -11.78
CA SER A 38 -7.19 33.62 -13.11
C SER A 38 -7.32 32.08 -13.03
N PRO A 39 -8.45 31.47 -13.45
CA PRO A 39 -8.64 30.02 -13.37
C PRO A 39 -7.57 29.22 -14.15
N TRP A 40 -6.97 29.86 -15.15
CA TRP A 40 -5.86 29.29 -15.92
C TRP A 40 -4.60 29.08 -15.09
N SER A 41 -4.33 29.91 -14.09
CA SER A 41 -3.16 29.72 -13.21
C SER A 41 -3.33 28.49 -12.29
N VAL A 42 -4.54 28.20 -11.84
CA VAL A 42 -4.84 27.03 -11.01
C VAL A 42 -4.74 25.76 -11.83
N ALA A 43 -5.34 25.74 -13.02
CA ALA A 43 -5.28 24.61 -13.94
C ALA A 43 -3.85 24.39 -14.46
N GLY A 44 -3.11 25.48 -14.75
CA GLY A 44 -1.73 25.43 -15.20
C GLY A 44 -0.80 24.77 -14.17
N ASN A 45 -0.90 25.17 -12.89
CA ASN A 45 -0.12 24.58 -11.82
C ASN A 45 -0.44 23.10 -11.61
N PHE A 46 -1.72 22.71 -11.69
CA PHE A 46 -2.13 21.32 -11.61
C PHE A 46 -1.56 20.48 -12.75
N LEU A 47 -1.72 20.95 -14.00
CA LEU A 47 -1.23 20.25 -15.19
C LEU A 47 0.30 20.16 -15.22
N LEU A 48 0.99 21.22 -14.82
CA LEU A 48 2.45 21.24 -14.77
C LEU A 48 2.98 20.21 -13.79
N LEU A 49 2.52 20.21 -12.54
CA LEU A 49 2.99 19.27 -11.53
C LEU A 49 2.60 17.83 -11.84
N SER A 50 1.37 17.61 -12.31
CA SER A 50 0.93 16.28 -12.74
C SER A 50 1.72 15.80 -13.95
N GLY A 51 2.03 16.70 -14.89
CA GLY A 51 2.88 16.44 -16.06
C GLY A 51 4.32 16.08 -15.66
N VAL A 52 4.90 16.80 -14.72
CA VAL A 52 6.23 16.49 -14.16
C VAL A 52 6.22 15.10 -13.53
N TRP A 53 5.21 14.77 -12.72
CA TRP A 53 5.10 13.46 -12.09
C TRP A 53 4.98 12.35 -13.13
N VAL A 54 4.04 12.47 -14.09
CA VAL A 54 3.80 11.47 -15.14
C VAL A 54 5.02 11.32 -16.04
N GLY A 55 5.64 12.42 -16.45
CA GLY A 55 6.84 12.43 -17.28
C GLY A 55 8.02 11.76 -16.60
N ALA A 56 8.33 12.16 -15.36
CA ALA A 56 9.40 11.56 -14.57
C ALA A 56 9.14 10.07 -14.31
N PHE A 57 7.92 9.69 -13.94
CA PHE A 57 7.55 8.30 -13.73
C PHE A 57 7.72 7.45 -15.00
N THR A 58 7.28 7.96 -16.13
CA THR A 58 7.41 7.27 -17.43
C THR A 58 8.87 7.07 -17.80
N VAL A 59 9.68 8.11 -17.72
CA VAL A 59 11.12 8.05 -18.04
C VAL A 59 11.84 7.05 -17.11
N LEU A 60 11.63 7.16 -15.80
CA LEU A 60 12.27 6.26 -14.83
C LEU A 60 11.79 4.82 -14.98
N THR A 61 10.52 4.60 -15.33
CA THR A 61 9.98 3.26 -15.60
C THR A 61 10.62 2.63 -16.84
N LEU A 62 10.76 3.39 -17.93
CA LEU A 62 11.43 2.94 -19.16
C LEU A 62 12.92 2.63 -18.89
N LEU A 63 13.61 3.52 -18.18
CA LEU A 63 14.99 3.31 -17.76
C LEU A 63 15.13 2.05 -16.89
N GLY A 64 14.24 1.88 -15.93
CA GLY A 64 14.20 0.70 -15.05
C GLY A 64 13.99 -0.60 -15.82
N ARG A 65 13.08 -0.61 -16.78
CA ARG A 65 12.87 -1.77 -17.68
C ARG A 65 14.12 -2.08 -18.50
N PHE A 66 14.76 -1.06 -19.04
CA PHE A 66 16.00 -1.23 -19.81
C PHE A 66 17.14 -1.81 -18.94
N ILE A 67 17.30 -1.30 -17.71
CA ILE A 67 18.29 -1.83 -16.75
C ILE A 67 18.01 -3.30 -16.44
N VAL A 68 16.76 -3.66 -16.13
CA VAL A 68 16.39 -5.06 -15.84
C VAL A 68 16.63 -5.98 -17.03
N GLN A 69 16.33 -5.53 -18.25
CA GLN A 69 16.61 -6.31 -19.47
C GLN A 69 18.11 -6.52 -19.69
N ARG A 70 18.93 -5.49 -19.46
CA ARG A 70 20.41 -5.64 -19.54
C ARG A 70 20.96 -6.57 -18.47
N LEU A 71 20.49 -6.44 -17.23
CA LEU A 71 20.89 -7.34 -16.14
C LEU A 71 20.47 -8.79 -16.40
N GLY A 72 19.29 -9.01 -17.03
CA GLY A 72 18.82 -10.34 -17.39
C GLY A 72 19.67 -11.07 -18.44
N ARG A 73 20.41 -10.32 -19.27
CA ARG A 73 21.36 -10.90 -20.26
C ARG A 73 22.67 -11.35 -19.62
N ARG A 74 23.00 -10.89 -18.40
CA ARG A 74 24.21 -11.32 -17.69
C ARG A 74 23.95 -12.67 -17.02
N SER A 75 24.78 -13.66 -17.28
CA SER A 75 24.64 -15.05 -16.83
C SER A 75 24.41 -15.23 -15.34
N PHE A 76 24.97 -14.35 -14.51
CA PHE A 76 24.83 -14.40 -13.04
C PHE A 76 23.40 -14.15 -12.55
N VAL A 77 22.64 -13.26 -13.20
CA VAL A 77 21.25 -12.96 -12.81
C VAL A 77 20.27 -13.94 -13.44
N ALA A 78 20.59 -14.46 -14.63
CA ALA A 78 19.78 -15.48 -15.31
C ALA A 78 19.67 -16.78 -14.51
N GLN A 79 20.71 -17.17 -13.77
CA GLN A 79 20.69 -18.34 -12.88
C GLN A 79 19.71 -18.18 -11.70
N ARG A 80 19.38 -16.93 -11.30
CA ARG A 80 18.46 -16.62 -10.19
C ARG A 80 17.12 -16.07 -10.71
N LYS A 81 16.36 -16.89 -11.42
CA LYS A 81 15.06 -16.52 -12.03
C LYS A 81 14.11 -15.75 -11.09
N ARG A 82 14.12 -16.06 -9.79
CA ARG A 82 13.27 -15.37 -8.80
C ARG A 82 13.74 -13.95 -8.53
N LEU A 83 15.05 -13.76 -8.33
CA LEU A 83 15.61 -12.44 -8.08
C LEU A 83 15.38 -11.54 -9.30
N HIS A 84 15.57 -12.06 -10.51
CA HIS A 84 15.27 -11.33 -11.74
C HIS A 84 13.78 -10.93 -11.83
N ALA A 85 12.86 -11.83 -11.44
CA ALA A 85 11.45 -11.54 -11.45
C ALA A 85 11.07 -10.48 -10.42
N VAL A 86 11.66 -10.48 -9.21
CA VAL A 86 11.47 -9.42 -8.19
C VAL A 86 12.04 -8.09 -8.67
N LEU A 87 13.27 -8.09 -9.23
CA LEU A 87 13.88 -6.89 -9.80
C LEU A 87 13.02 -6.30 -10.92
N GLY A 88 12.32 -7.16 -11.68
CA GLY A 88 11.37 -6.75 -12.72
C GLY A 88 10.17 -5.95 -12.22
N TYR A 89 9.85 -5.98 -10.94
CA TYR A 89 8.81 -5.14 -10.33
C TYR A 89 9.41 -3.98 -9.53
N VAL A 90 10.47 -4.22 -8.75
CA VAL A 90 11.07 -3.21 -7.89
C VAL A 90 11.67 -2.07 -8.71
N VAL A 91 12.51 -2.40 -9.69
CA VAL A 91 13.28 -1.39 -10.43
C VAL A 91 12.39 -0.51 -11.34
N PRO A 92 11.44 -1.08 -12.13
CA PRO A 92 10.63 -0.25 -13.02
C PRO A 92 9.38 0.38 -12.36
N TYR A 93 8.96 -0.04 -11.17
CA TYR A 93 7.73 0.47 -10.58
C TYR A 93 7.91 1.04 -9.17
N THR A 94 8.55 0.29 -8.26
CA THR A 94 8.71 0.72 -6.86
C THR A 94 9.67 1.90 -6.75
N ILE A 95 10.84 1.80 -7.36
CA ILE A 95 11.87 2.86 -7.31
C ILE A 95 11.38 4.15 -7.97
N PRO A 96 10.81 4.13 -9.20
CA PRO A 96 10.24 5.34 -9.79
C PRO A 96 9.15 5.99 -8.94
N ALA A 97 8.22 5.22 -8.36
CA ALA A 97 7.18 5.78 -7.50
C ALA A 97 7.76 6.49 -6.27
N LEU A 98 8.82 5.95 -5.67
CA LEU A 98 9.51 6.55 -4.52
C LEU A 98 10.32 7.80 -4.90
N ILE A 99 10.89 7.86 -6.10
CA ILE A 99 11.70 8.99 -6.55
C ILE A 99 10.80 10.13 -7.07
N CYS A 100 9.71 9.81 -7.79
CA CYS A 100 8.83 10.83 -8.36
C CYS A 100 8.13 11.67 -7.31
N LEU A 101 7.84 11.11 -6.13
CA LEU A 101 7.20 11.84 -5.05
C LEU A 101 8.05 13.01 -4.52
N PRO A 102 9.29 12.80 -4.03
CA PRO A 102 10.13 13.91 -3.57
C PRO A 102 10.52 14.87 -4.71
N LEU A 103 10.64 14.38 -5.95
CA LEU A 103 10.87 15.23 -7.11
C LEU A 103 9.70 16.21 -7.32
N THR A 104 8.46 15.71 -7.28
CA THR A 104 7.27 16.55 -7.43
C THR A 104 7.13 17.53 -6.27
N LEU A 105 7.44 17.10 -5.04
CA LEU A 105 7.49 17.97 -3.87
C LEU A 105 8.55 19.07 -4.05
N TYR A 106 9.73 18.76 -4.53
CA TYR A 106 10.80 19.71 -4.80
C TYR A 106 10.38 20.75 -5.85
N VAL A 107 9.85 20.30 -6.98
CA VAL A 107 9.35 21.22 -8.03
C VAL A 107 8.21 22.09 -7.52
N SER A 108 7.35 21.56 -6.65
CA SER A 108 6.25 22.31 -6.07
C SER A 108 6.71 23.52 -5.22
N HIS A 109 7.91 23.50 -4.69
CA HIS A 109 8.46 24.63 -3.92
C HIS A 109 8.66 25.89 -4.77
N PHE A 110 8.89 25.74 -6.06
CA PHE A 110 9.09 26.88 -6.99
C PHE A 110 7.77 27.46 -7.51
N LEU A 111 6.63 26.82 -7.20
CA LEU A 111 5.33 27.27 -7.66
C LEU A 111 4.58 28.01 -6.55
N PRO A 112 3.77 29.02 -6.90
CA PRO A 112 2.97 29.74 -5.93
C PRO A 112 1.96 28.78 -5.26
N THR A 113 1.62 29.08 -4.01
CA THR A 113 0.61 28.33 -3.27
C THR A 113 -0.76 28.52 -3.93
N SER A 114 -1.35 27.45 -4.43
CA SER A 114 -2.64 27.45 -5.11
C SER A 114 -3.37 26.12 -4.86
N VAL A 115 -4.69 26.16 -5.02
CA VAL A 115 -5.55 24.96 -4.96
C VAL A 115 -5.06 23.90 -5.97
N GLY A 116 -4.69 24.31 -7.18
CA GLY A 116 -4.17 23.40 -8.20
C GLY A 116 -2.88 22.69 -7.78
N ARG A 117 -1.96 23.40 -7.11
CA ARG A 117 -0.76 22.80 -6.52
C ARG A 117 -1.12 21.75 -5.46
N ALA A 118 -2.03 22.07 -4.54
CA ALA A 118 -2.46 21.14 -3.50
C ALA A 118 -3.07 19.86 -4.07
N LEU A 119 -3.98 20.00 -5.03
CA LEU A 119 -4.60 18.87 -5.71
C LEU A 119 -3.58 18.00 -6.47
N ALA A 120 -2.63 18.61 -7.17
CA ALA A 120 -1.58 17.89 -7.87
C ALA A 120 -0.68 17.08 -6.92
N LEU A 121 -0.33 17.65 -5.76
CA LEU A 121 0.43 16.93 -4.73
C LEU A 121 -0.35 15.76 -4.11
N CYS A 122 -1.65 15.96 -3.83
CA CYS A 122 -2.52 14.86 -3.38
C CYS A 122 -2.57 13.73 -4.43
N PHE A 123 -2.73 14.09 -5.70
CA PHE A 123 -2.76 13.12 -6.80
C PHE A 123 -1.42 12.38 -6.96
N ALA A 124 -0.29 13.09 -6.92
CA ALA A 124 1.05 12.51 -7.00
C ALA A 124 1.32 11.55 -5.82
N TYR A 125 0.93 11.92 -4.61
CA TYR A 125 1.08 11.09 -3.43
C TYR A 125 0.18 9.84 -3.50
N ALA A 126 -1.08 10.01 -3.86
CA ALA A 126 -2.03 8.92 -3.97
C ALA A 126 -1.63 7.91 -5.05
N THR A 127 -1.23 8.37 -6.24
CA THR A 127 -0.78 7.50 -7.34
C THR A 127 0.51 6.77 -7.01
N SER A 128 1.50 7.46 -6.41
CA SER A 128 2.74 6.84 -5.96
C SER A 128 2.49 5.74 -4.93
N SER A 129 1.62 5.98 -3.96
CA SER A 129 1.24 5.02 -2.92
C SER A 129 0.50 3.81 -3.51
N GLY A 130 -0.42 4.02 -4.45
CA GLY A 130 -1.12 2.94 -5.16
C GLY A 130 -0.16 2.04 -5.93
N ILE A 131 0.79 2.64 -6.67
CA ILE A 131 1.81 1.89 -7.43
C ILE A 131 2.74 1.15 -6.48
N PHE A 132 3.20 1.80 -5.41
CA PHE A 132 4.07 1.20 -4.41
C PHE A 132 3.41 -0.02 -3.76
N SER A 133 2.18 0.10 -3.27
CA SER A 133 1.43 -0.98 -2.63
C SER A 133 1.25 -2.17 -3.56
N THR A 134 0.90 -1.91 -4.83
CA THR A 134 0.71 -2.94 -5.86
C THR A 134 2.01 -3.64 -6.21
N SER A 135 3.10 -2.90 -6.42
CA SER A 135 4.39 -3.46 -6.78
C SER A 135 5.00 -4.28 -5.63
N MET A 136 4.85 -3.85 -4.39
CA MET A 136 5.27 -4.60 -3.21
C MET A 136 4.52 -5.94 -3.07
N LEU A 137 3.20 -5.94 -3.26
CA LEU A 137 2.45 -7.20 -3.27
C LEU A 137 2.92 -8.13 -4.38
N LEU A 138 3.10 -7.62 -5.60
CA LEU A 138 3.58 -8.44 -6.72
C LEU A 138 4.96 -9.03 -6.45
N CYS A 139 5.86 -8.28 -5.80
CA CYS A 139 7.16 -8.81 -5.35
C CYS A 139 6.99 -9.97 -4.37
N VAL A 140 6.12 -9.83 -3.37
CA VAL A 140 5.82 -10.89 -2.40
C VAL A 140 5.24 -12.12 -3.11
N ILE A 141 4.27 -11.94 -3.98
CA ILE A 141 3.62 -13.03 -4.74
C ILE A 141 4.63 -13.81 -5.60
N VAL A 142 5.52 -13.11 -6.28
CA VAL A 142 6.56 -13.74 -7.11
C VAL A 142 7.51 -14.60 -6.27
N MET A 143 7.80 -14.22 -5.03
CA MET A 143 8.61 -15.03 -4.12
C MET A 143 7.93 -16.36 -3.75
N PHE A 144 6.60 -16.39 -3.66
CA PHE A 144 5.82 -17.60 -3.39
C PHE A 144 5.50 -18.41 -4.65
N ASN A 145 5.88 -17.98 -5.85
CA ASN A 145 5.59 -18.64 -7.12
C ASN A 145 6.48 -19.87 -7.35
N PHE A 146 6.20 -20.96 -6.66
CA PHE A 146 6.93 -22.23 -6.85
C PHE A 146 6.03 -23.47 -6.71
N GLY A 147 6.31 -24.49 -7.51
CA GLY A 147 5.69 -25.80 -7.45
C GLY A 147 4.16 -25.77 -7.43
N HIS A 148 3.59 -26.42 -6.44
CA HIS A 148 2.16 -26.59 -6.23
C HIS A 148 1.40 -25.33 -5.78
N LYS A 149 2.11 -24.21 -5.53
CA LYS A 149 1.50 -22.92 -5.17
C LYS A 149 1.14 -22.06 -6.39
N ARG A 150 1.65 -22.42 -7.58
CA ARG A 150 1.44 -21.65 -8.82
C ARG A 150 -0.01 -21.28 -9.12
N PRO A 151 -1.02 -22.18 -9.01
CA PRO A 151 -2.39 -21.83 -9.36
C PRO A 151 -2.95 -20.73 -8.45
N ALA A 152 -2.70 -20.80 -7.13
CA ALA A 152 -3.14 -19.78 -6.20
C ALA A 152 -2.43 -18.44 -6.44
N VAL A 153 -1.13 -18.48 -6.75
CA VAL A 153 -0.33 -17.30 -7.10
C VAL A 153 -0.85 -16.64 -8.39
N GLN A 154 -1.22 -17.41 -9.40
CA GLN A 154 -1.79 -16.88 -10.65
C GLN A 154 -3.11 -16.16 -10.37
N ILE A 155 -4.03 -16.78 -9.62
CA ILE A 155 -5.30 -16.16 -9.25
C ILE A 155 -5.07 -14.83 -8.53
N ILE A 156 -4.19 -14.80 -7.54
CA ILE A 156 -3.88 -13.57 -6.81
C ILE A 156 -3.28 -12.51 -7.73
N ARG A 157 -2.34 -12.89 -8.58
CA ARG A 157 -1.67 -11.99 -9.54
C ARG A 157 -2.65 -11.37 -10.54
N ASP A 158 -3.66 -12.11 -10.98
CA ASP A 158 -4.60 -11.64 -12.00
C ASP A 158 -5.70 -10.75 -11.39
N TYR A 159 -6.12 -11.02 -10.14
CA TYR A 159 -7.21 -10.29 -9.48
C TYR A 159 -6.79 -9.16 -8.56
N CYS A 160 -5.62 -9.24 -7.92
CA CYS A 160 -5.22 -8.28 -6.90
C CYS A 160 -4.71 -6.92 -7.37
N PRO A 161 -3.97 -6.78 -8.47
CA PRO A 161 -3.25 -5.54 -8.77
C PRO A 161 -4.16 -4.32 -8.88
N LYS A 162 -5.27 -4.44 -9.60
CA LYS A 162 -6.21 -3.33 -9.82
C LYS A 162 -6.88 -2.86 -8.53
N PRO A 163 -7.57 -3.73 -7.75
CA PRO A 163 -8.19 -3.29 -6.51
C PRO A 163 -7.15 -2.84 -5.47
N LEU A 164 -5.97 -3.44 -5.42
CA LEU A 164 -4.93 -3.02 -4.49
C LEU A 164 -4.36 -1.64 -4.84
N PHE A 165 -4.18 -1.34 -6.13
CA PHE A 165 -3.83 0.00 -6.57
C PHE A 165 -4.88 1.01 -6.11
N LEU A 166 -6.16 0.70 -6.31
CA LEU A 166 -7.27 1.58 -5.94
C LEU A 166 -7.34 1.79 -4.42
N ILE A 167 -7.15 0.73 -3.63
CA ILE A 167 -7.09 0.83 -2.17
C ILE A 167 -5.93 1.72 -1.73
N GLY A 168 -4.73 1.49 -2.25
CA GLY A 168 -3.54 2.29 -1.94
C GLY A 168 -3.69 3.75 -2.36
N PHE A 169 -4.29 3.99 -3.52
CA PHE A 169 -4.60 5.33 -4.03
C PHE A 169 -5.60 6.05 -3.12
N LEU A 170 -6.75 5.44 -2.82
CA LEU A 170 -7.80 6.05 -2.01
C LEU A 170 -7.38 6.28 -0.57
N ALA A 171 -6.67 5.32 0.03
CA ALA A 171 -6.15 5.46 1.38
C ALA A 171 -5.14 6.60 1.49
N ALA A 172 -4.22 6.71 0.53
CA ALA A 172 -3.25 7.79 0.50
C ALA A 172 -3.89 9.14 0.15
N LEU A 173 -4.91 9.15 -0.71
CA LEU A 173 -5.69 10.36 -0.99
C LEU A 173 -6.39 10.86 0.27
N SER A 174 -7.06 9.97 1.01
CA SER A 174 -7.65 10.28 2.31
C SER A 174 -6.62 10.87 3.28
N ASP A 175 -5.43 10.26 3.36
CA ASP A 175 -4.35 10.73 4.22
C ASP A 175 -3.80 12.10 3.80
N ALA A 176 -3.60 12.33 2.50
CA ALA A 176 -3.13 13.61 1.97
C ALA A 176 -4.12 14.75 2.26
N LEU A 177 -5.42 14.50 2.05
CA LEU A 177 -6.47 15.50 2.27
C LEU A 177 -6.58 15.92 3.75
N THR A 178 -6.24 15.04 4.68
CA THR A 178 -6.25 15.36 6.13
C THR A 178 -5.00 16.07 6.61
N SER A 179 -4.00 16.28 5.73
CA SER A 179 -2.80 17.01 6.10
C SER A 179 -3.12 18.49 6.37
N PRO A 180 -2.55 19.10 7.44
CA PRO A 180 -2.87 20.49 7.82
C PRO A 180 -2.53 21.50 6.72
N GLN A 181 -1.55 21.21 5.88
CA GLN A 181 -1.13 22.09 4.79
C GLN A 181 -2.19 22.14 3.68
N ILE A 182 -2.76 20.99 3.33
CA ILE A 182 -3.77 20.87 2.27
C ILE A 182 -5.13 21.34 2.79
N ALA A 183 -5.48 21.00 4.03
CA ALA A 183 -6.71 21.44 4.67
C ALA A 183 -6.81 22.97 4.77
N ARG A 184 -5.69 23.70 4.98
CA ARG A 184 -5.68 25.18 4.97
C ARG A 184 -5.92 25.77 3.57
N GLN A 185 -5.56 25.06 2.51
CA GLN A 185 -5.70 25.54 1.12
C GLN A 185 -7.04 25.18 0.50
N LEU A 186 -7.58 24.01 0.83
CA LEU A 186 -8.82 23.48 0.25
C LEU A 186 -10.06 23.64 1.17
N GLY A 187 -9.86 24.07 2.43
CA GLY A 187 -10.92 24.07 3.44
C GLY A 187 -10.96 22.77 4.26
N GLY A 188 -11.00 22.92 5.59
CA GLY A 188 -10.90 21.79 6.51
C GLY A 188 -12.12 20.85 6.46
N ASN A 189 -13.34 21.41 6.30
CA ASN A 189 -14.56 20.60 6.27
C ASN A 189 -14.72 19.84 4.95
N ILE A 190 -14.34 20.46 3.82
CA ILE A 190 -14.36 19.80 2.51
C ILE A 190 -13.37 18.63 2.50
N THR A 191 -12.12 18.90 2.91
CA THR A 191 -11.08 17.87 2.89
C THR A 191 -11.36 16.71 3.83
N SER A 192 -11.90 17.00 5.03
CA SER A 192 -12.28 15.96 5.98
C SER A 192 -13.45 15.11 5.45
N SER A 193 -14.46 15.73 4.84
CA SER A 193 -15.60 15.00 4.26
C SER A 193 -15.15 14.08 3.11
N ILE A 194 -14.36 14.59 2.15
CA ILE A 194 -13.83 13.78 1.05
C ILE A 194 -12.93 12.67 1.57
N ALA A 195 -12.11 12.95 2.61
CA ALA A 195 -11.24 11.96 3.22
C ALA A 195 -12.02 10.80 3.87
N VAL A 196 -13.14 11.09 4.54
CA VAL A 196 -14.01 10.04 5.10
C VAL A 196 -14.61 9.18 4.01
N PHE A 197 -15.16 9.78 2.95
CA PHE A 197 -15.74 9.03 1.83
C PHE A 197 -14.70 8.17 1.11
N THR A 198 -13.52 8.72 0.81
CA THR A 198 -12.44 7.96 0.14
C THR A 198 -11.89 6.85 1.03
N GLY A 199 -11.73 7.10 2.34
CA GLY A 199 -11.32 6.10 3.32
C GLY A 199 -12.34 4.98 3.48
N LEU A 200 -13.63 5.31 3.56
CA LEU A 200 -14.71 4.33 3.66
C LEU A 200 -14.78 3.45 2.38
N PHE A 201 -14.67 4.08 1.22
CA PHE A 201 -14.66 3.36 -0.06
C PHE A 201 -13.45 2.42 -0.18
N ALA A 202 -12.26 2.87 0.26
CA ALA A 202 -11.07 2.03 0.35
C ALA A 202 -11.29 0.83 1.28
N ALA A 203 -11.91 1.04 2.45
CA ALA A 203 -12.22 -0.01 3.41
C ALA A 203 -13.18 -1.06 2.83
N VAL A 204 -14.23 -0.64 2.13
CA VAL A 204 -15.19 -1.53 1.46
C VAL A 204 -14.48 -2.37 0.39
N ILE A 205 -13.70 -1.74 -0.50
CA ILE A 205 -12.96 -2.46 -1.55
C ILE A 205 -11.98 -3.46 -0.91
N PHE A 206 -11.30 -3.07 0.16
CA PHE A 206 -10.38 -3.95 0.87
C PHE A 206 -11.10 -5.14 1.52
N GLY A 207 -12.24 -4.93 2.16
CA GLY A 207 -13.08 -5.99 2.70
C GLY A 207 -13.52 -6.99 1.63
N VAL A 208 -14.01 -6.50 0.48
CA VAL A 208 -14.38 -7.32 -0.68
C VAL A 208 -13.17 -8.12 -1.20
N LEU A 209 -12.01 -7.47 -1.31
CA LEU A 209 -10.78 -8.13 -1.74
C LEU A 209 -10.38 -9.26 -0.80
N VAL A 210 -10.40 -9.03 0.52
CA VAL A 210 -10.09 -10.04 1.54
C VAL A 210 -11.02 -11.25 1.45
N VAL A 211 -12.33 -11.02 1.28
CA VAL A 211 -13.32 -12.10 1.11
C VAL A 211 -13.07 -12.90 -0.17
N ARG A 212 -12.76 -12.25 -1.27
CA ARG A 212 -12.44 -12.92 -2.55
C ARG A 212 -11.15 -13.73 -2.46
N LEU A 213 -10.15 -13.22 -1.74
CA LEU A 213 -8.86 -13.87 -1.59
C LEU A 213 -8.81 -14.96 -0.50
N ARG A 214 -9.88 -15.14 0.27
CA ARG A 214 -9.89 -16.12 1.39
C ARG A 214 -9.42 -17.51 0.96
N ARG A 215 -9.91 -18.02 -0.18
CA ARG A 215 -9.57 -19.35 -0.69
C ARG A 215 -8.14 -19.45 -1.24
N PRO A 216 -7.68 -18.57 -2.15
CA PRO A 216 -6.31 -18.59 -2.66
C PRO A 216 -5.26 -18.45 -1.56
N VAL A 217 -5.46 -17.54 -0.61
CA VAL A 217 -4.52 -17.32 0.50
C VAL A 217 -4.54 -18.50 1.48
N ALA A 218 -5.70 -19.03 1.82
CA ALA A 218 -5.80 -20.27 2.63
C ALA A 218 -5.05 -21.43 1.96
N HIS A 219 -5.15 -21.57 0.64
CA HIS A 219 -4.39 -22.56 -0.13
C HIS A 219 -2.88 -22.33 -0.04
N LEU A 220 -2.42 -21.07 -0.14
CA LEU A 220 -1.00 -20.73 0.02
C LEU A 220 -0.46 -21.08 1.40
N ILE A 221 -1.23 -20.82 2.46
CA ILE A 221 -0.86 -21.12 3.85
C ILE A 221 -0.80 -22.65 4.08
N ARG A 222 -1.84 -23.38 3.62
CA ARG A 222 -1.99 -24.81 3.89
C ARG A 222 -1.08 -25.69 3.03
N ASN A 223 -0.77 -25.28 1.81
CA ASN A 223 -0.09 -26.14 0.84
C ASN A 223 1.42 -26.14 1.04
N ARG A 224 1.91 -27.15 1.79
CA ARG A 224 3.36 -27.43 2.00
C ARG A 224 3.78 -28.71 1.29
N PRO A 225 5.09 -28.89 0.97
CA PRO A 225 5.62 -30.15 0.41
C PRO A 225 5.30 -31.34 1.29
N LEU A 226 4.99 -32.49 0.67
CA LEU A 226 4.61 -33.72 1.37
C LEU A 226 5.62 -34.15 2.46
N ALA A 227 6.92 -34.02 2.16
CA ALA A 227 7.99 -34.32 3.11
C ALA A 227 7.93 -33.52 4.43
N GLN A 228 7.44 -32.27 4.38
CA GLN A 228 7.27 -31.43 5.57
C GLN A 228 5.96 -31.71 6.29
N ARG A 229 4.93 -32.20 5.57
CA ARG A 229 3.65 -32.59 6.18
C ARG A 229 3.79 -33.80 7.09
N LEU A 230 4.61 -34.77 6.69
CA LEU A 230 4.83 -36.00 7.44
C LEU A 230 5.69 -35.79 8.69
N LYS A 231 6.63 -34.81 8.65
CA LYS A 231 7.53 -34.52 9.79
C LYS A 231 6.85 -33.83 10.98
N HIS A 232 5.82 -33.03 10.73
CA HIS A 232 5.18 -32.20 11.78
C HIS A 232 3.64 -32.19 11.66
N PRO A 233 2.92 -33.24 12.09
CA PRO A 233 1.47 -33.35 11.94
C PRO A 233 0.71 -32.28 12.79
N ALA A 234 1.18 -31.95 13.99
CA ALA A 234 0.58 -30.93 14.84
C ALA A 234 0.61 -29.53 14.21
N LEU A 235 1.74 -29.17 13.58
CA LEU A 235 1.87 -27.93 12.82
C LEU A 235 0.91 -27.86 11.62
N GLN A 236 0.58 -29.00 11.03
CA GLN A 236 -0.35 -29.03 9.91
C GLN A 236 -1.80 -28.79 10.38
N GLN A 237 -2.15 -29.27 11.56
CA GLN A 237 -3.48 -29.05 12.13
C GLN A 237 -3.69 -27.58 12.52
N SER A 238 -2.71 -26.95 13.19
CA SER A 238 -2.77 -25.51 13.52
C SER A 238 -2.81 -24.63 12.27
N LEU A 239 -2.05 -24.96 11.22
CA LEU A 239 -2.10 -24.24 9.94
C LEU A 239 -3.44 -24.40 9.21
N ARG A 240 -4.12 -25.54 9.38
CA ARG A 240 -5.48 -25.75 8.82
C ARG A 240 -6.47 -24.81 9.49
N VAL A 241 -6.45 -24.71 10.82
CA VAL A 241 -7.30 -23.79 11.58
C VAL A 241 -6.97 -22.33 11.24
N PHE A 242 -5.68 -21.97 11.27
CA PHE A 242 -5.24 -20.63 10.95
C PHE A 242 -5.60 -20.20 9.50
N SER A 243 -5.47 -21.13 8.54
CA SER A 243 -5.84 -20.86 7.14
C SER A 243 -7.34 -20.65 6.93
N GLY A 244 -8.19 -21.13 7.85
CA GLY A 244 -9.63 -20.88 7.84
C GLY A 244 -10.04 -19.58 8.51
N LEU A 245 -9.23 -19.09 9.46
CA LEU A 245 -9.58 -17.96 10.32
C LEU A 245 -8.85 -16.65 9.96
N TRP A 246 -7.81 -16.68 9.12
CA TRP A 246 -6.91 -15.53 8.85
C TRP A 246 -7.64 -14.25 8.40
N TYR A 247 -8.77 -14.38 7.69
CA TYR A 247 -9.50 -13.24 7.15
C TYR A 247 -10.41 -12.56 8.19
N TRP A 248 -10.81 -13.26 9.25
CA TRP A 248 -11.71 -12.72 10.29
C TRP A 248 -11.11 -11.52 11.03
N PRO A 249 -9.89 -11.59 11.59
CA PRO A 249 -9.29 -10.43 12.26
C PRO A 249 -9.11 -9.24 11.32
N ILE A 250 -8.82 -9.48 10.04
CA ILE A 250 -8.70 -8.40 9.05
C ILE A 250 -10.06 -7.74 8.78
N LEU A 251 -11.13 -8.54 8.59
CA LEU A 251 -12.47 -8.00 8.41
C LEU A 251 -12.96 -7.22 9.63
N LEU A 252 -12.69 -7.74 10.83
CA LEU A 252 -13.01 -7.05 12.08
C LEU A 252 -12.27 -5.71 12.17
N MET A 253 -10.98 -5.68 11.83
CA MET A 253 -10.20 -4.45 11.78
C MET A 253 -10.75 -3.45 10.75
N VAL A 254 -11.15 -3.91 9.57
CA VAL A 254 -11.79 -3.07 8.54
C VAL A 254 -13.10 -2.50 9.04
N LEU A 255 -13.92 -3.32 9.71
CA LEU A 255 -15.20 -2.89 10.27
C LEU A 255 -15.01 -1.83 11.37
N VAL A 256 -14.09 -2.08 12.31
CA VAL A 256 -13.75 -1.10 13.37
C VAL A 256 -13.23 0.19 12.76
N SER A 257 -12.37 0.10 11.73
CA SER A 257 -11.87 1.29 11.02
C SER A 257 -12.98 2.07 10.33
N ALA A 258 -13.95 1.39 9.71
CA ALA A 258 -15.10 2.03 9.07
C ALA A 258 -16.02 2.72 10.10
N ILE A 259 -16.29 2.06 11.22
CA ILE A 259 -17.08 2.65 12.33
C ILE A 259 -16.37 3.89 12.89
N ASN A 260 -15.07 3.81 13.11
CA ASN A 260 -14.28 4.93 13.58
C ASN A 260 -14.28 6.11 12.60
N LEU A 261 -14.24 5.86 11.30
CA LEU A 261 -14.34 6.90 10.27
C LEU A 261 -15.68 7.63 10.29
N ILE A 262 -16.78 6.91 10.56
CA ILE A 262 -18.13 7.48 10.59
C ILE A 262 -18.36 8.25 11.90
N GLY A 263 -17.89 7.72 13.03
CA GLY A 263 -18.11 8.28 14.37
C GLY A 263 -17.12 9.35 14.80
N ALA A 264 -16.08 9.59 14.03
CA ALA A 264 -14.93 10.34 14.49
C ALA A 264 -15.04 11.85 14.33
N GLY A 265 -14.80 12.53 15.42
CA GLY A 265 -14.07 13.79 15.45
C GLY A 265 -12.59 13.57 15.03
N ASP A 266 -11.85 14.65 14.85
CA ASP A 266 -10.49 14.71 14.27
C ASP A 266 -9.44 13.76 14.87
N ASP A 267 -9.61 13.26 16.09
CA ASP A 267 -8.62 12.44 16.78
C ASP A 267 -8.53 10.97 16.28
N ASN A 268 -9.59 10.44 15.70
CA ASN A 268 -9.65 9.01 15.30
C ASN A 268 -9.02 8.71 13.93
N GLN A 269 -8.73 9.74 13.12
CA GLN A 269 -7.97 9.55 11.88
C GLN A 269 -6.53 9.06 12.15
N LYS A 270 -5.98 9.40 13.33
CA LYS A 270 -4.68 8.90 13.78
C LYS A 270 -4.69 7.38 13.97
N ALA A 271 -5.79 6.80 14.45
CA ALA A 271 -5.93 5.36 14.65
C ALA A 271 -5.93 4.57 13.32
N LEU A 272 -6.61 5.07 12.28
CA LEU A 272 -6.57 4.45 10.94
C LEU A 272 -5.18 4.51 10.33
N ARG A 273 -4.48 5.64 10.45
CA ARG A 273 -3.09 5.78 10.01
C ARG A 273 -2.18 4.77 10.71
N CYS A 274 -2.27 4.67 12.03
CA CYS A 274 -1.50 3.68 12.79
C CYS A 274 -1.79 2.25 12.34
N ALA A 275 -3.05 1.91 12.09
CA ALA A 275 -3.45 0.59 11.63
C ALA A 275 -2.91 0.27 10.22
N LEU A 276 -2.95 1.21 9.28
CA LEU A 276 -2.37 1.06 7.95
C LEU A 276 -0.85 0.96 8.02
N PHE A 277 -0.17 1.83 8.79
CA PHE A 277 1.27 1.77 8.98
C PHE A 277 1.72 0.46 9.63
N THR A 278 1.03 -0.03 10.65
CA THR A 278 1.35 -1.32 11.27
C THR A 278 1.18 -2.48 10.29
N THR A 279 0.14 -2.46 9.46
CA THR A 279 -0.09 -3.48 8.43
C THR A 279 1.00 -3.45 7.36
N ILE A 280 1.38 -2.26 6.88
CA ILE A 280 2.47 -2.08 5.90
C ILE A 280 3.82 -2.51 6.50
N LEU A 281 4.11 -2.14 7.75
CA LEU A 281 5.31 -2.56 8.47
C LEU A 281 5.35 -4.08 8.64
N LEU A 282 4.22 -4.71 8.98
CA LEU A 282 4.14 -6.16 9.15
C LEU A 282 4.35 -6.89 7.81
N ILE A 283 3.76 -6.41 6.74
CA ILE A 283 4.01 -6.94 5.38
C ILE A 283 5.48 -6.71 4.99
N GLY A 284 6.02 -5.53 5.25
CA GLY A 284 7.41 -5.18 4.98
C GLY A 284 8.40 -6.04 5.76
N THR A 285 8.15 -6.31 7.04
CA THR A 285 9.00 -7.17 7.87
C THR A 285 8.96 -8.63 7.41
N VAL A 286 7.78 -9.16 7.07
CA VAL A 286 7.66 -10.51 6.50
C VAL A 286 8.38 -10.60 5.16
N PHE A 287 8.24 -9.59 4.31
CA PHE A 287 8.94 -9.49 3.03
C PHE A 287 10.46 -9.48 3.23
N LEU A 288 10.97 -8.56 4.06
CA LEU A 288 12.40 -8.40 4.34
C LEU A 288 12.99 -9.66 4.96
N SER A 289 12.29 -10.26 5.94
CA SER A 289 12.69 -11.53 6.54
C SER A 289 12.79 -12.66 5.52
N THR A 290 11.81 -12.76 4.61
CA THR A 290 11.80 -13.78 3.55
C THR A 290 12.93 -13.56 2.54
N VAL A 291 13.20 -12.32 2.16
CA VAL A 291 14.33 -11.95 1.28
C VAL A 291 15.66 -12.29 1.94
N LEU A 292 15.86 -11.89 3.18
CA LEU A 292 17.07 -12.17 3.95
C LEU A 292 17.28 -13.69 4.10
N GLN A 293 16.27 -14.44 4.50
CA GLN A 293 16.35 -15.90 4.59
C GLN A 293 16.75 -16.54 3.26
N HIS A 294 16.21 -16.07 2.13
CA HIS A 294 16.59 -16.57 0.80
C HIS A 294 18.02 -16.22 0.41
N LEU A 295 18.47 -15.00 0.73
CA LEU A 295 19.85 -14.57 0.47
C LEU A 295 20.85 -15.35 1.30
N PHE A 296 20.57 -15.54 2.59
CA PHE A 296 21.46 -16.28 3.51
C PHE A 296 21.47 -17.79 3.21
N LYS A 297 20.31 -18.41 2.93
CA LYS A 297 20.23 -19.82 2.53
C LYS A 297 20.97 -20.11 1.23
N SER A 298 20.93 -19.19 0.28
CA SER A 298 21.69 -19.31 -0.97
C SER A 298 23.20 -19.20 -0.74
N ARG A 299 23.65 -18.38 0.21
CA ARG A 299 25.08 -18.28 0.55
C ARG A 299 25.58 -19.51 1.32
N SER A 300 24.79 -20.07 2.23
CA SER A 300 25.21 -21.26 2.99
C SER A 300 25.38 -22.50 2.10
N GLN A 301 24.56 -22.67 1.06
CA GLN A 301 24.72 -23.79 0.13
C GLN A 301 25.96 -23.67 -0.78
N VAL A 302 26.38 -22.45 -1.10
CA VAL A 302 27.62 -22.20 -1.88
C VAL A 302 28.86 -22.28 -0.98
N SER A 303 28.74 -22.03 0.31
CA SER A 303 29.85 -22.01 1.26
C SER A 303 30.24 -23.39 1.80
N ILE A 304 29.34 -24.39 1.70
CA ILE A 304 29.64 -25.77 2.14
C ILE A 304 30.82 -26.36 1.34
N GLN A 305 31.16 -25.82 0.19
CA GLN A 305 32.34 -26.23 -0.58
C GLN A 305 33.63 -25.43 -0.27
N ARG A 306 33.56 -24.31 0.49
CA ARG A 306 34.75 -23.43 0.66
C ARG A 306 34.79 -22.58 1.93
N SER A 307 34.23 -22.94 3.07
CA SER A 307 34.29 -22.05 4.22
C SER A 307 35.03 -22.57 5.44
N SER A 308 35.87 -21.69 6.00
CA SER A 308 36.48 -21.84 7.30
C SER A 308 35.44 -21.83 8.42
N ALA A 309 35.65 -22.63 9.45
CA ALA A 309 34.75 -22.84 10.59
C ALA A 309 34.23 -21.54 11.29
N TYR A 310 34.89 -20.42 11.10
CA TYR A 310 34.47 -19.09 11.63
C TYR A 310 33.26 -18.50 10.92
N LYS A 311 33.11 -18.69 9.58
CA LYS A 311 31.98 -18.18 8.83
C LYS A 311 30.68 -18.94 9.13
N GLU A 312 30.77 -20.23 9.41
CA GLU A 312 29.61 -21.04 9.80
C GLU A 312 29.05 -20.65 11.15
N ARG A 313 29.93 -20.38 12.15
CA ARG A 313 29.49 -19.91 13.48
C ARG A 313 28.82 -18.53 13.41
N PHE A 314 29.35 -17.61 12.62
CA PHE A 314 28.74 -16.29 12.43
C PHE A 314 27.40 -16.36 11.73
N LEU A 315 27.27 -17.17 10.67
CA LEU A 315 26.02 -17.37 9.96
C LEU A 315 24.96 -18.11 10.80
N SER A 316 25.37 -19.05 11.66
CA SER A 316 24.45 -19.72 12.57
C SER A 316 23.94 -18.81 13.69
N LEU A 317 24.78 -17.92 14.22
CA LEU A 317 24.39 -16.87 15.17
C LEU A 317 23.40 -15.87 14.55
N LEU A 318 23.68 -15.40 13.34
CA LEU A 318 22.78 -14.49 12.61
C LEU A 318 21.44 -15.16 12.27
N HIS A 319 21.44 -16.46 12.01
CA HIS A 319 20.23 -17.25 11.78
C HIS A 319 19.42 -17.47 13.06
N ALA A 320 20.08 -17.58 14.22
CA ALA A 320 19.44 -17.68 15.52
C ALA A 320 18.79 -16.35 15.98
N ILE A 321 19.42 -15.22 15.64
CA ILE A 321 18.90 -13.86 15.97
C ILE A 321 17.71 -13.48 15.05
N LEU A 322 17.69 -13.99 13.80
CA LEU A 322 16.63 -13.71 12.82
C LEU A 322 15.47 -14.70 12.87
N ARG A 323 15.48 -15.65 13.77
CA ARG A 323 14.44 -16.65 14.01
C ARG A 323 13.61 -16.32 15.22
#